data_6e828bd2a837805e2c5d34ecaf20379b
#
_entry.id   6e828bd2a837805e2c5d34ecaf20379b
#
_cell.length_a   1.000
_cell.length_b   1.000
_cell.length_c   1.000
_cell.angle_alpha   90.00
_cell.angle_beta   90.00
_cell.angle_gamma   90.00
#
_symmetry.space_group_name_H-M   'P 1'
#
loop_
_entity.id
_entity.type
_entity.pdbx_description
1 polymer ?
#
loop_
_entity_poly.entity_id
_entity_poly.type
_entity_poly.pdbx_seq_one_letter_code
_entity_poly.pdbx_strand_id
1 'polypeptide(L)'
;MCKRKVVSQLSLGLLLAALVFATSSMYAAQTSRDSTEFSMILADIKTEAIQLRHDAEDLKTFTHSTLSWQSHATKINEIKDHVNEAGKLLTKLDSARGTASLWQQEAIDHIAPLLKEIASSVQSTIEHFNQRPGLLRTGPYAEFADANYELASNSAEVISDYVEYGKSKAKSDELAAKLAVPEN
;
A
#
# COMPACT_ATOMS: atom_id res chain seq x y z
N MET A 1 39.76 59.15 -57.79
CA MET A 1 40.76 59.50 -56.78
C MET A 1 40.48 58.67 -55.55
N CYS A 2 41.30 57.65 -55.35
CA CYS A 2 42.30 57.52 -54.29
C CYS A 2 41.68 57.43 -52.92
N LYS A 3 41.91 56.47 -52.12
CA LYS A 3 43.05 55.58 -51.83
C LYS A 3 42.60 54.33 -51.07
N ARG A 4 43.23 53.21 -51.34
CA ARG A 4 43.34 52.00 -50.54
C ARG A 4 43.84 52.36 -49.13
N LYS A 5 43.34 51.64 -48.15
CA LYS A 5 44.21 51.08 -47.08
C LYS A 5 43.78 49.73 -46.65
N VAL A 6 44.61 48.83 -46.99
CA VAL A 6 44.72 47.47 -46.44
C VAL A 6 45.49 47.58 -45.15
N VAL A 7 45.03 47.11 -44.08
CA VAL A 7 45.77 46.62 -42.91
C VAL A 7 44.93 45.53 -42.28
N SER A 8 45.40 44.42 -42.51
CA SER A 8 46.27 43.58 -41.70
C SER A 8 45.53 42.74 -40.71
N GLN A 9 45.54 41.48 -40.99
CA GLN A 9 45.26 40.35 -40.13
C GLN A 9 45.99 40.52 -38.80
N LEU A 10 45.26 40.18 -37.75
CA LEU A 10 45.89 39.53 -36.61
C LEU A 10 44.86 38.53 -36.06
N SER A 11 45.19 37.35 -36.40
CA SER A 11 44.71 36.12 -35.76
C SER A 11 44.84 36.26 -34.25
N LEU A 12 43.70 36.22 -33.59
CA LEU A 12 43.69 35.79 -32.21
C LEU A 12 42.86 34.52 -32.16
N GLY A 13 43.56 33.52 -32.48
CA GLY A 13 43.11 32.18 -32.26
C GLY A 13 42.97 31.94 -30.78
N LEU A 14 42.02 31.11 -30.56
CA LEU A 14 42.14 30.03 -29.61
C LEU A 14 41.89 30.36 -28.16
N LEU A 15 40.89 29.83 -27.73
CA LEU A 15 40.73 28.96 -26.54
C LEU A 15 39.28 29.03 -26.05
N LEU A 16 38.40 28.50 -26.86
CA LEU A 16 37.18 27.93 -26.29
C LEU A 16 37.58 26.57 -25.73
N ALA A 17 38.15 26.58 -24.55
CA ALA A 17 38.21 25.39 -23.70
C ALA A 17 36.78 25.01 -23.39
N ALA A 18 36.29 23.98 -24.09
CA ALA A 18 35.05 23.32 -23.78
C ALA A 18 35.20 22.71 -22.39
N LEU A 19 34.73 23.44 -21.37
CA LEU A 19 34.47 22.90 -20.07
C LEU A 19 33.21 22.05 -20.20
N VAL A 20 33.39 20.83 -20.67
CA VAL A 20 32.39 19.79 -20.51
C VAL A 20 32.36 19.49 -19.02
N PHE A 21 31.58 20.27 -18.28
CA PHE A 21 31.09 19.80 -16.99
C PHE A 21 30.22 18.60 -17.28
N ALA A 22 30.82 17.44 -17.22
CA ALA A 22 30.10 16.20 -16.96
C ALA A 22 29.43 16.43 -15.61
N THR A 23 28.19 16.95 -15.64
CA THR A 23 27.26 16.82 -14.53
C THR A 23 26.93 15.35 -14.47
N SER A 24 27.83 14.58 -13.86
CA SER A 24 27.46 13.29 -13.31
C SER A 24 26.34 13.60 -12.31
N SER A 25 25.10 13.53 -12.79
CA SER A 25 23.96 13.45 -11.92
C SER A 25 24.19 12.18 -11.13
N MET A 26 24.82 12.33 -9.98
CA MET A 26 24.74 11.35 -8.94
C MET A 26 23.25 11.31 -8.55
N TYR A 27 22.48 10.47 -9.22
CA TYR A 27 21.34 9.85 -8.60
C TYR A 27 21.92 9.05 -7.43
N ALA A 28 22.21 9.75 -6.33
CA ALA A 28 22.24 9.11 -5.06
C ALA A 28 20.85 8.51 -4.93
N ALA A 29 20.73 7.21 -5.17
CA ALA A 29 19.61 6.44 -4.70
C ALA A 29 19.58 6.77 -3.20
N GLN A 30 18.71 7.68 -2.82
CA GLN A 30 18.36 7.89 -1.44
C GLN A 30 17.73 6.56 -1.03
N THR A 31 18.52 5.66 -0.47
CA THR A 31 18.01 4.56 0.34
C THR A 31 17.35 5.24 1.53
N SER A 32 16.08 5.64 1.34
CA SER A 32 15.31 6.14 2.46
C SER A 32 15.24 5.00 3.46
N ARG A 33 15.72 5.27 4.67
CA ARG A 33 15.61 4.30 5.77
C ARG A 33 14.15 3.95 5.94
N ASP A 34 13.90 2.69 6.26
CA ASP A 34 12.54 2.25 6.55
C ASP A 34 11.93 3.11 7.66
N SER A 35 10.77 3.64 7.41
CA SER A 35 10.02 4.42 8.39
C SER A 35 9.44 3.49 9.46
N THR A 36 9.83 3.74 10.71
CA THR A 36 9.26 3.01 11.86
C THR A 36 7.76 3.29 12.00
N GLU A 37 7.34 4.54 11.76
CA GLU A 37 5.93 4.92 11.79
C GLU A 37 5.13 4.14 10.75
N PHE A 38 5.66 4.01 9.53
CA PHE A 38 5.04 3.19 8.48
C PHE A 38 4.85 1.75 8.95
N SER A 39 5.88 1.15 9.52
CA SER A 39 5.84 -0.25 10.00
C SER A 39 4.82 -0.44 11.11
N MET A 40 4.65 0.53 11.99
CA MET A 40 3.61 0.52 13.03
C MET A 40 2.21 0.59 12.43
N ILE A 41 1.95 1.54 11.54
CA ILE A 41 0.64 1.67 10.87
C ILE A 41 0.32 0.41 10.05
N LEU A 42 1.31 -0.15 9.37
CA LEU A 42 1.12 -1.39 8.61
C LEU A 42 0.77 -2.59 9.52
N ALA A 43 1.36 -2.66 10.72
CA ALA A 43 1.00 -3.67 11.72
C ALA A 43 -0.43 -3.47 12.27
N ASP A 44 -0.88 -2.22 12.41
CA ASP A 44 -2.26 -1.92 12.80
C ASP A 44 -3.23 -2.34 11.67
N ILE A 45 -2.92 -2.06 10.40
CA ILE A 45 -3.72 -2.56 9.27
C ILE A 45 -3.79 -4.09 9.26
N LYS A 46 -2.69 -4.78 9.55
CA LYS A 46 -2.69 -6.25 9.70
C LYS A 46 -3.67 -6.70 10.75
N THR A 47 -3.73 -6.01 11.89
CA THR A 47 -4.66 -6.35 12.97
C THR A 47 -6.10 -6.23 12.50
N GLU A 48 -6.46 -5.12 11.87
CA GLU A 48 -7.80 -4.91 11.30
C GLU A 48 -8.14 -5.96 10.23
N ALA A 49 -7.21 -6.29 9.34
CA ALA A 49 -7.42 -7.28 8.29
C ALA A 49 -7.65 -8.70 8.85
N ILE A 50 -6.98 -9.06 9.94
CA ILE A 50 -7.19 -10.35 10.61
C ILE A 50 -8.56 -10.39 11.27
N GLN A 51 -9.00 -9.33 11.96
CA GLN A 51 -10.33 -9.27 12.55
C GLN A 51 -11.41 -9.30 11.47
N LEU A 52 -11.24 -8.51 10.43
CA LEU A 52 -12.12 -8.50 9.26
C LEU A 52 -12.30 -9.91 8.65
N ARG A 53 -11.20 -10.67 8.50
CA ARG A 53 -11.27 -12.06 8.01
C ARG A 53 -12.09 -12.95 8.94
N HIS A 54 -11.88 -12.86 10.25
CA HIS A 54 -12.63 -13.65 11.24
C HIS A 54 -14.12 -13.31 11.19
N ASP A 55 -14.46 -12.02 11.13
CA ASP A 55 -15.85 -11.60 11.08
C ASP A 55 -16.54 -11.98 9.77
N ALA A 56 -15.80 -11.96 8.65
CA ALA A 56 -16.29 -12.43 7.36
C ALA A 56 -16.51 -13.96 7.35
N GLU A 57 -15.64 -14.74 8.03
CA GLU A 57 -15.79 -16.18 8.23
C GLU A 57 -17.03 -16.50 9.06
N ASP A 58 -17.26 -15.76 10.15
CA ASP A 58 -18.46 -15.86 10.94
C ASP A 58 -19.71 -15.56 10.12
N LEU A 59 -19.71 -14.46 9.34
CA LEU A 59 -20.84 -14.10 8.50
C LEU A 59 -21.16 -15.19 7.46
N LYS A 60 -20.13 -15.75 6.82
CA LYS A 60 -20.24 -16.91 5.92
C LYS A 60 -20.89 -18.10 6.64
N THR A 61 -20.40 -18.42 7.84
CA THR A 61 -20.96 -19.51 8.67
C THR A 61 -22.42 -19.25 9.05
N PHE A 62 -22.78 -18.00 9.32
CA PHE A 62 -24.16 -17.61 9.65
C PHE A 62 -25.13 -17.89 8.51
N THR A 63 -24.72 -17.80 7.25
CA THR A 63 -25.57 -18.12 6.09
C THR A 63 -26.03 -19.58 6.08
N HIS A 64 -25.31 -20.49 6.76
CA HIS A 64 -25.64 -21.91 6.90
C HIS A 64 -26.34 -22.25 8.23
N SER A 65 -26.67 -21.25 9.04
CA SER A 65 -27.24 -21.41 10.38
C SER A 65 -28.70 -20.93 10.45
N THR A 66 -29.31 -21.07 11.65
CA THR A 66 -30.64 -20.55 11.92
C THR A 66 -30.61 -19.20 12.66
N LEU A 67 -29.49 -18.52 12.65
CA LEU A 67 -29.31 -17.23 13.31
C LEU A 67 -30.29 -16.19 12.76
N SER A 68 -30.65 -15.25 13.63
CA SER A 68 -31.57 -14.17 13.30
C SER A 68 -30.94 -13.13 12.38
N TRP A 69 -31.77 -12.35 11.70
CA TRP A 69 -31.30 -11.24 10.92
C TRP A 69 -30.52 -10.20 11.75
N GLN A 70 -30.85 -10.07 13.06
CA GLN A 70 -30.11 -9.19 13.97
C GLN A 70 -28.66 -9.65 14.16
N SER A 71 -28.43 -10.97 14.27
CA SER A 71 -27.06 -11.51 14.36
C SER A 71 -26.25 -11.21 13.12
N HIS A 72 -26.85 -11.38 11.94
CA HIS A 72 -26.22 -11.01 10.67
C HIS A 72 -25.93 -9.50 10.59
N ALA A 73 -26.89 -8.63 11.01
CA ALA A 73 -26.72 -7.19 11.02
C ALA A 73 -25.55 -6.77 11.92
N THR A 74 -25.43 -7.37 13.11
CA THR A 74 -24.31 -7.11 14.02
C THR A 74 -22.99 -7.46 13.35
N LYS A 75 -22.86 -8.65 12.76
CA LYS A 75 -21.65 -9.11 12.13
C LYS A 75 -21.27 -8.26 10.90
N ILE A 76 -22.24 -7.85 10.09
CA ILE A 76 -22.01 -6.92 8.97
C ILE A 76 -21.48 -5.57 9.47
N ASN A 77 -21.98 -5.06 10.60
CA ASN A 77 -21.48 -3.81 11.18
C ASN A 77 -20.03 -3.96 11.68
N GLU A 78 -19.68 -5.06 12.33
CA GLU A 78 -18.31 -5.36 12.75
C GLU A 78 -17.36 -5.37 11.54
N ILE A 79 -17.71 -6.10 10.48
CA ILE A 79 -16.98 -6.12 9.20
C ILE A 79 -16.79 -4.71 8.64
N LYS A 80 -17.87 -3.94 8.58
CA LYS A 80 -17.83 -2.55 8.08
C LYS A 80 -16.89 -1.68 8.92
N ASP A 81 -16.89 -1.83 10.23
CA ASP A 81 -16.08 -1.02 11.13
C ASP A 81 -14.59 -1.33 10.95
N HIS A 82 -14.19 -2.60 10.77
CA HIS A 82 -12.82 -3.00 10.43
C HIS A 82 -12.38 -2.48 9.06
N VAL A 83 -13.26 -2.54 8.04
CA VAL A 83 -12.97 -1.97 6.71
C VAL A 83 -12.74 -0.45 6.81
N ASN A 84 -13.57 0.25 7.57
CA ASN A 84 -13.44 1.69 7.75
C ASN A 84 -12.13 2.06 8.48
N GLU A 85 -11.76 1.31 9.51
CA GLU A 85 -10.53 1.58 10.26
C GLU A 85 -9.29 1.28 9.41
N ALA A 86 -9.26 0.15 8.70
CA ALA A 86 -8.20 -0.15 7.74
C ALA A 86 -8.07 0.93 6.65
N GLY A 87 -9.19 1.48 6.17
CA GLY A 87 -9.20 2.59 5.22
C GLY A 87 -8.61 3.88 5.77
N LYS A 88 -8.87 4.23 7.04
CA LYS A 88 -8.24 5.38 7.71
C LYS A 88 -6.73 5.18 7.88
N LEU A 89 -6.32 3.98 8.27
CA LEU A 89 -4.91 3.63 8.42
C LEU A 89 -4.18 3.67 7.06
N LEU A 90 -4.81 3.16 6.00
CA LEU A 90 -4.27 3.27 4.63
C LEU A 90 -4.08 4.73 4.21
N THR A 91 -5.00 5.61 4.55
CA THR A 91 -4.87 7.06 4.27
C THR A 91 -3.66 7.66 4.99
N LYS A 92 -3.38 7.22 6.22
CA LYS A 92 -2.17 7.65 6.94
C LYS A 92 -0.90 7.12 6.26
N LEU A 93 -0.87 5.85 5.82
CA LEU A 93 0.25 5.30 5.05
C LEU A 93 0.51 6.08 3.77
N ASP A 94 -0.54 6.37 3.01
CA ASP A 94 -0.42 7.11 1.74
C ASP A 94 0.12 8.54 1.97
N SER A 95 -0.29 9.18 3.06
CA SER A 95 0.25 10.48 3.47
C SER A 95 1.75 10.45 3.80
N ALA A 96 2.25 9.33 4.29
CA ALA A 96 3.67 9.11 4.60
C ALA A 96 4.48 8.59 3.39
N ARG A 97 3.86 8.34 2.24
CA ARG A 97 4.44 7.72 1.05
C ARG A 97 5.72 8.40 0.58
N GLY A 98 5.77 9.74 0.61
CA GLY A 98 6.93 10.52 0.13
C GLY A 98 8.21 10.31 0.92
N THR A 99 8.13 9.79 2.15
CA THR A 99 9.28 9.48 3.02
C THR A 99 9.50 7.97 3.20
N ALA A 100 8.62 7.16 2.64
CA ALA A 100 8.67 5.71 2.72
C ALA A 100 9.75 5.13 1.79
N SER A 101 10.36 4.01 2.18
CA SER A 101 11.28 3.25 1.34
C SER A 101 10.54 2.59 0.17
N LEU A 102 11.27 2.12 -0.85
CA LEU A 102 10.65 1.54 -2.05
C LEU A 102 9.70 0.39 -1.73
N TRP A 103 10.11 -0.55 -0.88
CA TRP A 103 9.23 -1.66 -0.52
C TRP A 103 7.98 -1.21 0.27
N GLN A 104 8.10 -0.13 1.06
CA GLN A 104 6.97 0.45 1.77
C GLN A 104 5.98 1.13 0.80
N GLN A 105 6.49 1.77 -0.25
CA GLN A 105 5.64 2.31 -1.32
C GLN A 105 4.95 1.19 -2.11
N GLU A 106 5.66 0.10 -2.43
CA GLU A 106 5.08 -1.09 -3.06
C GLU A 106 4.00 -1.74 -2.18
N ALA A 107 4.20 -1.77 -0.86
CA ALA A 107 3.18 -2.26 0.06
C ALA A 107 1.88 -1.44 -0.04
N ILE A 108 1.96 -0.11 -0.11
CA ILE A 108 0.78 0.74 -0.32
C ILE A 108 0.09 0.38 -1.65
N ASP A 109 0.88 0.25 -2.74
CA ASP A 109 0.36 0.00 -4.08
C ASP A 109 -0.37 -1.35 -4.19
N HIS A 110 0.05 -2.34 -3.42
CA HIS A 110 -0.60 -3.65 -3.39
C HIS A 110 -1.77 -3.73 -2.41
N ILE A 111 -1.67 -3.09 -1.25
CA ILE A 111 -2.71 -3.15 -0.21
C ILE A 111 -3.91 -2.28 -0.56
N ALA A 112 -3.69 -1.09 -1.13
CA ALA A 112 -4.76 -0.15 -1.41
C ALA A 112 -5.87 -0.71 -2.32
N PRO A 113 -5.59 -1.41 -3.43
CA PRO A 113 -6.63 -2.02 -4.25
C PRO A 113 -7.39 -3.11 -3.51
N LEU A 114 -6.73 -3.95 -2.70
CA LEU A 114 -7.38 -5.01 -1.93
C LEU A 114 -8.39 -4.45 -0.93
N LEU A 115 -8.00 -3.41 -0.17
CA LEU A 115 -8.89 -2.76 0.78
C LEU A 115 -10.07 -2.05 0.10
N LYS A 116 -9.87 -1.51 -1.10
CA LYS A 116 -10.97 -0.92 -1.89
C LYS A 116 -11.93 -1.98 -2.41
N GLU A 117 -11.42 -3.12 -2.85
CA GLU A 117 -12.24 -4.21 -3.37
C GLU A 117 -13.13 -4.80 -2.27
N ILE A 118 -12.57 -5.08 -1.08
CA ILE A 118 -13.37 -5.58 0.03
C ILE A 118 -14.37 -4.54 0.53
N ALA A 119 -14.03 -3.24 0.54
CA ALA A 119 -14.96 -2.19 0.90
C ALA A 119 -16.17 -2.16 -0.06
N SER A 120 -15.94 -2.33 -1.36
CA SER A 120 -17.01 -2.42 -2.36
C SER A 120 -17.87 -3.67 -2.18
N SER A 121 -17.26 -4.82 -1.89
CA SER A 121 -17.98 -6.08 -1.64
C SER A 121 -18.85 -6.00 -0.38
N VAL A 122 -18.31 -5.46 0.71
CA VAL A 122 -19.05 -5.25 1.96
C VAL A 122 -20.22 -4.28 1.75
N GLN A 123 -20.02 -3.21 0.98
CA GLN A 123 -21.10 -2.28 0.63
C GLN A 123 -22.23 -3.00 -0.12
N SER A 124 -21.90 -3.85 -1.08
CA SER A 124 -22.90 -4.65 -1.82
C SER A 124 -23.66 -5.61 -0.91
N THR A 125 -22.96 -6.21 0.06
CA THR A 125 -23.57 -7.07 1.09
C THR A 125 -24.57 -6.29 1.94
N ILE A 126 -24.22 -5.10 2.39
CA ILE A 126 -25.07 -4.19 3.18
C ILE A 126 -26.33 -3.81 2.39
N GLU A 127 -26.15 -3.42 1.14
CA GLU A 127 -27.28 -3.04 0.27
C GLU A 127 -28.24 -4.20 0.05
N HIS A 128 -27.71 -5.39 -0.23
CA HIS A 128 -28.55 -6.58 -0.40
C HIS A 128 -29.29 -6.94 0.90
N PHE A 129 -28.57 -6.94 2.03
CA PHE A 129 -29.14 -7.20 3.35
C PHE A 129 -30.30 -6.24 3.67
N ASN A 130 -30.12 -4.94 3.43
CA ASN A 130 -31.15 -3.93 3.71
C ASN A 130 -32.39 -4.09 2.81
N GLN A 131 -32.19 -4.52 1.57
CA GLN A 131 -33.31 -4.73 0.63
C GLN A 131 -34.09 -6.01 0.91
N ARG A 132 -33.43 -7.06 1.44
CA ARG A 132 -33.98 -8.42 1.57
C ARG A 132 -33.58 -9.11 2.87
N PRO A 133 -33.93 -8.57 4.03
CA PRO A 133 -33.48 -9.10 5.33
C PRO A 133 -34.00 -10.49 5.66
N GLY A 134 -34.96 -11.02 4.90
CA GLY A 134 -35.49 -12.36 5.07
C GLY A 134 -34.79 -13.46 4.24
N LEU A 135 -33.88 -13.11 3.34
CA LEU A 135 -33.24 -14.06 2.41
C LEU A 135 -31.75 -14.28 2.76
N LEU A 136 -31.46 -14.69 4.01
CA LEU A 136 -30.11 -14.76 4.56
C LEU A 136 -29.40 -16.10 4.31
N ARG A 137 -30.10 -17.11 3.81
CA ARG A 137 -29.56 -18.47 3.64
C ARG A 137 -29.48 -18.93 2.19
N THR A 138 -29.91 -18.11 1.27
CA THR A 138 -30.04 -18.52 -0.13
C THR A 138 -29.63 -17.40 -1.07
N GLY A 139 -29.17 -17.82 -2.26
CA GLY A 139 -28.92 -16.92 -3.37
C GLY A 139 -27.82 -15.89 -3.09
N PRO A 140 -27.99 -14.67 -3.59
CA PRO A 140 -26.92 -13.68 -3.64
C PRO A 140 -26.31 -13.29 -2.28
N TYR A 141 -27.07 -13.35 -1.18
CA TYR A 141 -26.52 -13.00 0.13
C TYR A 141 -25.41 -13.95 0.60
N ALA A 142 -25.62 -15.27 0.42
CA ALA A 142 -24.59 -16.24 0.76
C ALA A 142 -23.35 -16.08 -0.13
N GLU A 143 -23.54 -15.78 -1.42
CA GLU A 143 -22.46 -15.49 -2.36
C GLU A 143 -21.68 -14.24 -1.96
N PHE A 144 -22.35 -13.18 -1.49
CA PHE A 144 -21.69 -11.99 -0.96
C PHE A 144 -20.89 -12.27 0.31
N ALA A 145 -21.44 -13.09 1.22
CA ALA A 145 -20.72 -13.49 2.44
C ALA A 145 -19.48 -14.32 2.12
N ASP A 146 -19.58 -15.24 1.17
CA ASP A 146 -18.43 -16.00 0.66
C ASP A 146 -17.37 -15.10 0.03
N ALA A 147 -17.78 -14.18 -0.85
CA ALA A 147 -16.88 -13.23 -1.49
C ALA A 147 -16.16 -12.33 -0.48
N ASN A 148 -16.86 -11.83 0.54
CA ASN A 148 -16.24 -11.05 1.61
C ASN A 148 -15.17 -11.86 2.36
N TYR A 149 -15.43 -13.12 2.66
CA TYR A 149 -14.44 -13.98 3.32
C TYR A 149 -13.20 -14.21 2.45
N GLU A 150 -13.38 -14.53 1.17
CA GLU A 150 -12.25 -14.73 0.24
C GLU A 150 -11.40 -13.47 0.09
N LEU A 151 -12.04 -12.31 -0.10
CA LEU A 151 -11.34 -11.02 -0.20
C LEU A 151 -10.63 -10.63 1.10
N ALA A 152 -11.28 -10.85 2.25
CA ALA A 152 -10.67 -10.58 3.56
C ALA A 152 -9.49 -11.51 3.83
N SER A 153 -9.59 -12.79 3.46
CA SER A 153 -8.52 -13.78 3.61
C SER A 153 -7.31 -13.41 2.77
N ASN A 154 -7.50 -13.11 1.49
CA ASN A 154 -6.44 -12.66 0.60
C ASN A 154 -5.79 -11.35 1.10
N SER A 155 -6.60 -10.38 1.52
CA SER A 155 -6.08 -9.12 2.06
C SER A 155 -5.25 -9.34 3.31
N ALA A 156 -5.71 -10.16 4.26
CA ALA A 156 -5.00 -10.46 5.49
C ALA A 156 -3.67 -11.19 5.24
N GLU A 157 -3.62 -12.08 4.25
CA GLU A 157 -2.41 -12.79 3.83
C GLU A 157 -1.38 -11.81 3.27
N VAL A 158 -1.75 -11.05 2.23
CA VAL A 158 -0.85 -10.09 1.58
C VAL A 158 -0.32 -9.04 2.57
N ILE A 159 -1.17 -8.49 3.42
CA ILE A 159 -0.75 -7.51 4.43
C ILE A 159 0.19 -8.16 5.46
N SER A 160 -0.08 -9.41 5.86
CA SER A 160 0.79 -10.14 6.78
C SER A 160 2.18 -10.37 6.19
N ASP A 161 2.26 -10.69 4.91
CA ASP A 161 3.53 -10.91 4.21
C ASP A 161 4.38 -9.64 4.19
N TYR A 162 3.77 -8.47 3.92
CA TYR A 162 4.48 -7.20 4.00
C TYR A 162 4.97 -6.85 5.41
N VAL A 163 4.18 -7.15 6.44
CA VAL A 163 4.61 -6.96 7.83
C VAL A 163 5.79 -7.87 8.18
N GLU A 164 5.75 -9.13 7.78
CA GLU A 164 6.84 -10.08 8.04
C GLU A 164 8.10 -9.76 7.22
N TYR A 165 7.92 -9.29 5.97
CA TYR A 165 9.04 -8.78 5.17
C TYR A 165 9.74 -7.60 5.88
N GLY A 166 8.97 -6.61 6.34
CA GLY A 166 9.51 -5.46 7.05
C GLY A 166 10.28 -5.84 8.32
N LYS A 167 9.75 -6.78 9.11
CA LYS A 167 10.44 -7.31 10.30
C LYS A 167 11.74 -8.04 9.94
N SER A 168 11.70 -8.88 8.90
CA SER A 168 12.86 -9.63 8.45
C SER A 168 13.96 -8.70 7.94
N LYS A 169 13.57 -7.66 7.18
CA LYS A 169 14.49 -6.64 6.71
C LYS A 169 15.13 -5.87 7.88
N ALA A 170 14.33 -5.36 8.79
CA ALA A 170 14.84 -4.64 9.97
C ALA A 170 15.81 -5.50 10.78
N LYS A 171 15.53 -6.80 10.92
CA LYS A 171 16.43 -7.73 11.60
C LYS A 171 17.73 -7.94 10.85
N SER A 172 17.67 -8.02 9.51
CA SER A 172 18.88 -8.12 8.67
C SER A 172 19.75 -6.87 8.80
N ASP A 173 19.13 -5.68 8.73
CA ASP A 173 19.82 -4.40 8.85
C ASP A 173 20.51 -4.26 10.24
N GLU A 174 19.81 -4.66 11.32
CA GLU A 174 20.39 -4.70 12.68
C GLU A 174 21.63 -5.59 12.75
N LEU A 175 21.56 -6.78 12.16
CA LEU A 175 22.67 -7.72 12.14
C LEU A 175 23.83 -7.22 11.28
N ALA A 176 23.56 -6.63 10.13
CA ALA A 176 24.59 -6.04 9.27
C ALA A 176 25.34 -4.91 9.99
N ALA A 177 24.62 -4.02 10.66
CA ALA A 177 25.21 -2.97 11.46
C ALA A 177 26.06 -3.51 12.63
N LYS A 178 25.56 -4.54 13.31
CA LYS A 178 26.27 -5.18 14.44
C LYS A 178 27.55 -5.89 14.02
N LEU A 179 27.56 -6.49 12.83
CA LEU A 179 28.69 -7.24 12.28
C LEU A 179 29.61 -6.40 11.41
N ALA A 180 29.30 -5.12 11.22
CA ALA A 180 29.99 -4.21 10.29
C ALA A 180 30.10 -4.77 8.85
N VAL A 181 29.07 -5.50 8.41
CA VAL A 181 28.99 -6.01 7.03
C VAL A 181 28.62 -4.83 6.12
N PRO A 182 29.37 -4.57 5.02
CA PRO A 182 29.00 -3.50 4.07
C PRO A 182 27.65 -3.79 3.40
N GLU A 183 26.84 -2.75 3.26
CA GLU A 183 25.61 -2.83 2.48
C GLU A 183 25.95 -2.99 0.99
N ASN A 184 25.30 -3.95 0.31
CA ASN A 184 25.43 -4.18 -1.13
C ASN A 184 24.47 -3.32 -1.93
#